data_8665c27b66b0cf546136ba413cf2197f
#
_entry.id   8665c27b66b0cf546136ba413cf2197f
#
_cell.length_a   1.000
_cell.length_b   1.000
_cell.length_c   1.000
_cell.angle_alpha   90.00
_cell.angle_beta   90.00
_cell.angle_gamma   90.00
#
_symmetry.space_group_name_H-M   'P 1'
#
loop_
_entity.id
_entity.type
_entity.pdbx_description
1 polymer ?
#
loop_
_entity_poly.entity_id
_entity_poly.type
_entity_poly.pdbx_seq_one_letter_code
_entity_poly.pdbx_strand_id
1 'polypeptide(L)'
;DTAETELDNEQATILYSGKSGDLDWSIDSDGLLTVSGTGDYIQENSIPKWCNYSSYIKDAVVKVSGITSTSSMFEGCDELIQIDLSNLDTSQVTNMSYMFYECNSLSSLDISEFDTSKVTNMHAMFSCCRGLTSLNLSSFDTSQVTDMYYMFFDCSGLISLDICGFNTDKVTDMGYMFSGCSGLTSLDVSEFDTSQVTDMGYMFSGCRGLTSLDVSKFDTSHVTDMSGMFATCCRLTSLDVSRFNTSQVTDMEQLFYNCTNLTSLDVSRFDTSHVTSMYGMFYSCSSLASLDVSKFDTSQVKYMNCMFCDCSSLTSLDVSNFNTPNVMDMDYMFEKCEKITHLTLTNFDMSRLNDTEGIFTDCRELRQIDMPSIAMSVRLPYISDSYVWTNSQSKVCAEIEKSTVPTTYTRYTYEELYGEGKNLNKKDLLTTPATKGTILTIASSQAKFKVTSADSKNPTVEYTGLTVSGKKKKTISIPEYVSYNGVKYRVTSVSAKCFKNNKKLTNIKIASSITKMGNSAFEGCINLKTVTVGKGLKTIGKNAFKNCKKLQKLTVKSTKLKSVGKLALKNVNAKCKIKVPAKKVKAYKKLFKGKGQKASVKITK
;
A
#
# COMPACT_ATOMS: atom_id res chain seq x y z
N ASP A 1 41.62 13.70 68.31
CA ASP A 1 41.15 12.47 67.60
C ASP A 1 40.54 12.86 66.30
N THR A 2 41.43 12.92 65.27
CA THR A 2 41.08 13.06 63.86
C THR A 2 40.89 11.66 63.33
N ALA A 3 39.63 11.24 63.09
CA ALA A 3 39.31 10.06 62.34
C ALA A 3 39.56 10.38 60.87
N GLU A 4 40.67 9.90 60.34
CA GLU A 4 40.87 9.72 58.91
C GLU A 4 39.88 8.65 58.43
N THR A 5 38.86 9.05 57.71
CA THR A 5 38.06 8.12 56.91
C THR A 5 38.94 7.65 55.77
N GLU A 6 39.51 6.44 55.89
CA GLU A 6 40.03 5.69 54.78
C GLU A 6 38.86 5.49 53.80
N LEU A 7 38.93 6.17 52.64
CA LEU A 7 38.15 5.83 51.49
C LEU A 7 38.70 4.45 51.00
N ASP A 8 37.95 3.40 51.31
CA ASP A 8 38.16 2.11 50.67
C ASP A 8 38.09 2.30 49.16
N ASN A 9 39.26 2.33 48.52
CA ASN A 9 39.40 2.19 47.08
C ASN A 9 39.13 0.71 46.77
N GLU A 10 37.85 0.31 46.71
CA GLU A 10 37.49 -0.99 46.16
C GLU A 10 37.94 -1.01 44.68
N GLN A 11 39.05 -1.68 44.44
CA GLN A 11 39.60 -1.87 43.12
C GLN A 11 38.59 -2.71 42.32
N ALA A 12 38.06 -2.17 41.21
CA ALA A 12 37.07 -2.85 40.38
C ALA A 12 37.54 -4.29 40.01
N THR A 13 36.67 -5.27 40.23
CA THR A 13 36.98 -6.67 39.97
C THR A 13 36.70 -7.04 38.54
N ILE A 14 37.59 -7.80 37.90
CA ILE A 14 37.36 -8.31 36.54
C ILE A 14 36.20 -9.31 36.56
N LEU A 15 35.15 -9.03 35.77
CA LEU A 15 34.00 -9.89 35.60
C LEU A 15 34.20 -10.87 34.44
N TYR A 16 34.68 -10.35 33.33
CA TYR A 16 34.89 -11.11 32.10
C TYR A 16 36.26 -10.79 31.53
N SER A 17 36.94 -11.74 30.97
CA SER A 17 38.21 -11.53 30.27
C SER A 17 38.53 -12.67 29.30
N GLY A 18 39.42 -12.41 28.37
CA GLY A 18 39.85 -13.41 27.41
C GLY A 18 40.79 -12.90 26.36
N LYS A 19 40.98 -13.73 25.34
CA LYS A 19 41.65 -13.36 24.09
C LYS A 19 40.70 -13.40 22.90
N SER A 20 40.90 -12.46 22.00
CA SER A 20 40.28 -12.45 20.69
C SER A 20 41.36 -12.18 19.64
N GLY A 21 41.77 -13.24 18.92
CA GLY A 21 42.97 -13.14 18.08
C GLY A 21 44.22 -12.87 18.91
N ASP A 22 44.93 -11.80 18.52
CA ASP A 22 46.16 -11.36 19.17
C ASP A 22 45.91 -10.44 20.36
N LEU A 23 44.66 -10.03 20.59
CA LEU A 23 44.31 -9.05 21.59
C LEU A 23 43.80 -9.67 22.89
N ASP A 24 44.24 -9.09 24.02
CA ASP A 24 43.70 -9.35 25.34
C ASP A 24 42.58 -8.38 25.65
N TRP A 25 41.51 -8.83 26.30
CA TRP A 25 40.40 -7.97 26.71
C TRP A 25 39.88 -8.34 28.10
N SER A 26 39.34 -7.38 28.81
CA SER A 26 38.69 -7.56 30.11
C SER A 26 37.58 -6.54 30.30
N ILE A 27 36.53 -6.94 31.07
CA ILE A 27 35.44 -6.09 31.53
C ILE A 27 35.40 -6.21 33.04
N ASP A 28 35.45 -5.08 33.75
CA ASP A 28 35.40 -5.06 35.20
C ASP A 28 33.97 -4.81 35.75
N SER A 29 33.87 -4.77 37.09
CA SER A 29 32.58 -4.58 37.79
C SER A 29 31.96 -3.20 37.55
N ASP A 30 32.74 -2.21 37.16
CA ASP A 30 32.25 -0.84 36.88
C ASP A 30 31.78 -0.71 35.43
N GLY A 31 32.04 -1.75 34.59
CA GLY A 31 31.67 -1.79 33.20
C GLY A 31 32.75 -1.24 32.27
N LEU A 32 33.99 -1.12 32.74
CA LEU A 32 35.12 -0.70 31.91
C LEU A 32 35.63 -1.87 31.06
N LEU A 33 35.50 -1.75 29.75
CA LEU A 33 36.17 -2.61 28.79
C LEU A 33 37.61 -2.12 28.57
N THR A 34 38.59 -2.99 28.75
CA THR A 34 39.98 -2.76 28.34
C THR A 34 40.33 -3.72 27.21
N VAL A 35 40.81 -3.20 26.07
CA VAL A 35 41.34 -3.98 24.97
C VAL A 35 42.79 -3.59 24.73
N SER A 36 43.70 -4.56 24.67
CA SER A 36 45.13 -4.27 24.49
C SER A 36 45.86 -5.37 23.71
N GLY A 37 46.92 -4.97 23.02
CA GLY A 37 47.77 -5.91 22.26
C GLY A 37 48.26 -5.34 20.93
N THR A 38 48.84 -6.24 20.13
CA THR A 38 49.33 -5.89 18.80
C THR A 38 48.85 -6.92 17.79
N GLY A 39 48.20 -6.47 16.70
CA GLY A 39 47.60 -7.30 15.67
C GLY A 39 46.07 -7.24 15.69
N ASP A 40 45.44 -8.24 15.10
CA ASP A 40 43.98 -8.24 14.87
C ASP A 40 43.23 -9.10 15.91
N TYR A 41 41.95 -8.75 16.14
CA TYR A 41 41.02 -9.62 16.85
C TYR A 41 40.30 -10.56 15.87
N ILE A 42 39.77 -11.66 16.42
CA ILE A 42 38.90 -12.57 15.67
C ILE A 42 37.45 -12.28 15.96
N GLN A 43 36.67 -12.17 14.90
CA GLN A 43 35.20 -12.05 14.99
C GLN A 43 34.59 -13.46 15.14
N GLU A 44 33.68 -13.60 16.10
CA GLU A 44 32.84 -14.79 16.26
C GLU A 44 31.37 -14.34 16.00
N ASN A 45 30.70 -14.97 15.05
CA ASN A 45 29.37 -14.50 14.59
C ASN A 45 29.37 -13.04 14.09
N SER A 46 30.43 -12.62 13.40
CA SER A 46 30.65 -11.28 12.85
C SER A 46 30.99 -10.17 13.85
N ILE A 47 31.11 -10.45 15.14
CA ILE A 47 31.48 -9.48 16.18
C ILE A 47 32.68 -9.97 17.01
N PRO A 48 33.48 -9.05 17.62
CA PRO A 48 34.51 -9.42 18.59
C PRO A 48 33.92 -10.07 19.84
N LYS A 49 34.70 -10.89 20.52
CA LYS A 49 34.24 -11.64 21.70
C LYS A 49 33.67 -10.79 22.84
N TRP A 50 34.23 -9.61 23.07
CA TRP A 50 33.75 -8.71 24.13
C TRP A 50 32.35 -8.14 23.80
N CYS A 51 31.96 -8.01 22.54
CA CYS A 51 30.61 -7.56 22.17
C CYS A 51 29.49 -8.55 22.60
N ASN A 52 29.82 -9.82 22.88
CA ASN A 52 28.86 -10.72 23.53
C ASN A 52 28.45 -10.27 24.95
N TYR A 53 29.16 -9.33 25.53
CA TYR A 53 28.93 -8.74 26.85
C TYR A 53 28.58 -7.26 26.77
N SER A 54 28.12 -6.78 25.62
CA SER A 54 27.87 -5.36 25.34
C SER A 54 27.01 -4.65 26.38
N SER A 55 26.02 -5.34 26.97
CA SER A 55 25.16 -4.79 28.03
C SER A 55 25.87 -4.47 29.36
N TYR A 56 27.12 -4.91 29.52
CA TYR A 56 27.96 -4.61 30.69
C TYR A 56 28.96 -3.50 30.41
N ILE A 57 29.18 -3.13 29.13
CA ILE A 57 30.22 -2.16 28.72
C ILE A 57 29.64 -0.75 28.78
N LYS A 58 30.13 0.05 29.75
CA LYS A 58 29.77 1.46 29.95
C LYS A 58 30.87 2.41 29.48
N ASP A 59 32.11 2.01 29.71
CA ASP A 59 33.30 2.74 29.34
C ASP A 59 34.26 1.81 28.61
N ALA A 60 35.12 2.35 27.76
CA ALA A 60 36.14 1.57 27.07
C ALA A 60 37.48 2.30 26.98
N VAL A 61 38.56 1.55 27.09
CA VAL A 61 39.95 2.00 26.83
C VAL A 61 40.61 1.03 25.89
N VAL A 62 41.13 1.53 24.77
CA VAL A 62 41.75 0.73 23.73
C VAL A 62 43.23 1.10 23.57
N LYS A 63 44.12 0.08 23.71
CA LYS A 63 45.58 0.21 23.56
C LYS A 63 46.06 -0.82 22.57
N VAL A 64 45.82 -0.58 21.28
CA VAL A 64 46.06 -1.55 20.20
C VAL A 64 46.86 -0.93 19.10
N SER A 65 47.88 -1.67 18.61
CA SER A 65 48.70 -1.29 17.46
C SER A 65 48.75 -2.41 16.43
N GLY A 66 49.11 -2.07 15.18
CA GLY A 66 49.24 -3.04 14.10
C GLY A 66 47.94 -3.73 13.66
N ILE A 67 46.79 -3.18 14.05
CA ILE A 67 45.49 -3.67 13.65
C ILE A 67 45.20 -3.29 12.19
N THR A 68 44.58 -4.22 11.43
CA THR A 68 44.25 -4.00 10.01
C THR A 68 42.74 -3.79 9.77
N SER A 69 41.92 -4.15 10.76
CA SER A 69 40.47 -3.97 10.71
C SER A 69 39.90 -3.64 12.09
N THR A 70 39.10 -2.58 12.17
CA THR A 70 38.30 -2.23 13.36
C THR A 70 36.80 -2.54 13.15
N SER A 71 36.48 -3.38 12.15
CA SER A 71 35.11 -3.73 11.82
C SER A 71 34.36 -4.32 13.02
N SER A 72 33.20 -3.76 13.36
CA SER A 72 32.34 -4.20 14.46
C SER A 72 32.96 -4.09 15.86
N MET A 73 34.04 -3.30 16.05
CA MET A 73 34.81 -3.30 17.29
C MET A 73 33.98 -3.00 18.55
N PHE A 74 32.94 -2.16 18.41
CA PHE A 74 32.00 -1.80 19.49
C PHE A 74 30.55 -2.03 19.08
N GLU A 75 30.30 -2.89 18.08
CA GLU A 75 28.96 -3.17 17.58
C GLU A 75 28.04 -3.64 18.72
N GLY A 76 26.88 -2.96 18.83
CA GLY A 76 25.87 -3.29 19.83
C GLY A 76 26.24 -2.93 21.28
N CYS A 77 27.28 -2.11 21.50
CA CYS A 77 27.60 -1.62 22.85
C CYS A 77 26.65 -0.48 23.23
N ASP A 78 25.36 -0.81 23.41
CA ASP A 78 24.27 0.14 23.66
C ASP A 78 24.46 1.00 24.91
N GLU A 79 25.09 0.46 25.96
CA GLU A 79 25.32 1.13 27.23
C GLU A 79 26.64 1.92 27.26
N LEU A 80 27.46 1.88 26.18
CA LEU A 80 28.75 2.58 26.10
C LEU A 80 28.53 4.11 26.10
N ILE A 81 29.08 4.79 27.14
CA ILE A 81 28.91 6.24 27.34
C ILE A 81 30.18 7.00 26.92
N GLN A 82 31.36 6.45 27.25
CA GLN A 82 32.66 7.07 27.00
C GLN A 82 33.65 6.05 26.46
N ILE A 83 34.58 6.52 25.63
CA ILE A 83 35.62 5.68 25.06
C ILE A 83 36.92 6.48 24.88
N ASP A 84 38.02 5.89 25.33
CA ASP A 84 39.38 6.39 25.10
C ASP A 84 40.04 5.56 23.99
N LEU A 85 40.23 6.22 22.83
CA LEU A 85 40.86 5.67 21.64
C LEU A 85 42.24 6.29 21.37
N SER A 86 42.76 7.10 22.28
CA SER A 86 44.02 7.85 22.08
C SER A 86 45.25 6.96 21.83
N ASN A 87 45.15 5.67 22.16
CA ASN A 87 46.21 4.69 21.96
C ASN A 87 45.81 3.59 20.96
N LEU A 88 44.85 3.84 20.10
CA LEU A 88 44.47 2.97 18.99
C LEU A 88 45.19 3.43 17.71
N ASP A 89 46.20 2.69 17.26
CA ASP A 89 46.89 2.96 16.02
C ASP A 89 46.09 2.42 14.81
N THR A 90 45.50 3.34 14.05
CA THR A 90 44.69 3.02 12.87
C THR A 90 45.45 3.08 11.55
N SER A 91 46.78 3.33 11.57
CA SER A 91 47.59 3.58 10.36
C SER A 91 47.64 2.41 9.35
N GLN A 92 47.21 1.20 9.76
CA GLN A 92 47.13 0.01 8.90
C GLN A 92 45.70 -0.41 8.62
N VAL A 93 44.69 0.29 9.17
CA VAL A 93 43.30 -0.10 9.05
C VAL A 93 42.76 0.15 7.64
N THR A 94 42.14 -0.85 7.05
CA THR A 94 41.51 -0.78 5.74
C THR A 94 39.98 -0.90 5.81
N ASN A 95 39.45 -1.42 6.93
CA ASN A 95 38.02 -1.63 7.13
C ASN A 95 37.57 -1.14 8.51
N MET A 96 36.69 -0.13 8.53
CA MET A 96 36.07 0.45 9.73
C MET A 96 34.54 0.19 9.77
N SER A 97 34.03 -0.74 8.97
CA SER A 97 32.60 -1.00 8.90
C SER A 97 32.03 -1.40 10.26
N TYR A 98 30.84 -0.90 10.60
CA TYR A 98 30.12 -1.19 11.85
C TYR A 98 30.90 -0.86 13.14
N MET A 99 31.99 -0.11 13.09
CA MET A 99 32.87 0.05 14.26
C MET A 99 32.13 0.52 15.52
N PHE A 100 31.18 1.44 15.38
CA PHE A 100 30.34 1.97 16.47
C PHE A 100 28.84 1.72 16.22
N TYR A 101 28.49 0.70 15.43
CA TYR A 101 27.10 0.37 15.12
C TYR A 101 26.30 0.12 16.40
N GLU A 102 25.15 0.81 16.55
CA GLU A 102 24.27 0.70 17.72
C GLU A 102 24.93 1.11 19.06
N CYS A 103 25.92 2.01 19.07
CA CYS A 103 26.41 2.64 20.31
C CYS A 103 25.45 3.76 20.73
N ASN A 104 24.26 3.40 21.15
CA ASN A 104 23.15 4.33 21.38
C ASN A 104 23.36 5.35 22.49
N SER A 105 24.14 4.99 23.53
CA SER A 105 24.42 5.85 24.70
C SER A 105 25.65 6.73 24.55
N LEU A 106 26.43 6.55 23.49
CA LEU A 106 27.66 7.30 23.24
C LEU A 106 27.30 8.77 22.93
N SER A 107 27.63 9.68 23.83
CA SER A 107 27.24 11.10 23.72
C SER A 107 28.28 11.97 23.07
N SER A 108 29.54 11.56 23.10
CA SER A 108 30.67 12.22 22.43
C SER A 108 31.71 11.19 22.02
N LEU A 109 32.45 11.48 20.97
CA LEU A 109 33.47 10.59 20.42
C LEU A 109 34.61 11.42 19.89
N ASP A 110 35.83 11.19 20.42
CA ASP A 110 37.08 11.80 19.91
C ASP A 110 37.83 10.76 19.08
N ILE A 111 37.90 11.03 17.79
CA ILE A 111 38.57 10.22 16.77
C ILE A 111 39.48 11.11 15.91
N SER A 112 39.91 12.25 16.46
CA SER A 112 40.78 13.21 15.78
C SER A 112 42.16 12.66 15.38
N GLU A 113 42.65 11.63 16.12
CA GLU A 113 43.92 10.98 15.89
C GLU A 113 43.84 9.77 14.91
N PHE A 114 42.66 9.49 14.36
CA PHE A 114 42.50 8.35 13.42
C PHE A 114 43.22 8.67 12.09
N ASP A 115 44.14 7.79 11.71
CA ASP A 115 44.65 7.72 10.35
C ASP A 115 43.72 6.85 9.50
N THR A 116 42.96 7.48 8.59
CA THR A 116 42.00 6.79 7.72
C THR A 116 42.49 6.68 6.27
N SER A 117 43.77 7.07 5.98
CA SER A 117 44.33 7.15 4.63
C SER A 117 44.31 5.83 3.84
N LYS A 118 44.21 4.68 4.52
CA LYS A 118 44.11 3.35 3.90
C LYS A 118 42.68 2.74 3.94
N VAL A 119 41.74 3.42 4.59
CA VAL A 119 40.40 2.89 4.75
C VAL A 119 39.63 2.88 3.44
N THR A 120 39.09 1.73 3.07
CA THR A 120 38.30 1.55 1.85
C THR A 120 36.82 1.32 2.15
N ASN A 121 36.49 0.92 3.39
CA ASN A 121 35.12 0.59 3.79
C ASN A 121 34.76 1.27 5.11
N MET A 122 33.74 2.15 5.07
CA MET A 122 33.14 2.84 6.23
C MET A 122 31.64 2.53 6.37
N HIS A 123 31.20 1.41 5.79
CA HIS A 123 29.82 0.95 5.85
C HIS A 123 29.28 0.93 7.28
N ALA A 124 28.16 1.63 7.55
CA ALA A 124 27.48 1.69 8.83
C ALA A 124 28.36 2.04 10.05
N MET A 125 29.49 2.75 9.84
CA MET A 125 30.48 2.99 10.90
C MET A 125 29.88 3.62 12.16
N PHE A 126 28.94 4.56 12.02
CA PHE A 126 28.27 5.26 13.13
C PHE A 126 26.76 5.00 13.15
N SER A 127 26.29 4.03 12.39
CA SER A 127 24.85 3.74 12.29
C SER A 127 24.22 3.50 13.66
N CYS A 128 23.06 4.13 13.92
CA CYS A 128 22.33 4.07 15.18
C CYS A 128 23.07 4.66 16.40
N CYS A 129 24.09 5.52 16.22
CA CYS A 129 24.68 6.28 17.32
C CYS A 129 23.75 7.44 17.74
N ARG A 130 22.61 7.12 18.34
CA ARG A 130 21.53 8.08 18.66
C ARG A 130 21.90 9.10 19.73
N GLY A 131 22.88 8.76 20.60
CA GLY A 131 23.37 9.64 21.66
C GLY A 131 24.30 10.73 21.21
N LEU A 132 25.01 10.57 20.07
CA LEU A 132 25.94 11.56 19.56
C LEU A 132 25.21 12.85 19.18
N THR A 133 25.67 13.98 19.75
CA THR A 133 25.12 15.31 19.45
C THR A 133 25.92 16.08 18.41
N SER A 134 27.21 15.79 18.30
CA SER A 134 28.11 16.33 17.30
C SER A 134 29.21 15.31 16.97
N LEU A 135 29.72 15.36 15.75
CA LEU A 135 30.84 14.54 15.31
C LEU A 135 31.71 15.37 14.37
N ASN A 136 33.01 15.43 14.68
CA ASN A 136 34.02 16.12 13.85
C ASN A 136 34.85 15.10 13.09
N LEU A 137 34.71 15.08 11.78
CA LEU A 137 35.41 14.18 10.87
C LEU A 137 36.32 14.94 9.88
N SER A 138 36.64 16.19 10.17
CA SER A 138 37.45 17.03 9.30
C SER A 138 38.87 16.48 9.06
N SER A 139 39.38 15.61 9.97
CA SER A 139 40.68 14.93 9.82
C SER A 139 40.63 13.65 8.98
N PHE A 140 39.44 13.17 8.62
CA PHE A 140 39.28 11.89 7.90
C PHE A 140 39.76 12.06 6.45
N ASP A 141 40.73 11.25 6.04
CA ASP A 141 41.06 11.04 4.63
C ASP A 141 40.16 9.90 4.10
N THR A 142 39.17 10.27 3.28
CA THR A 142 38.25 9.32 2.66
C THR A 142 38.57 8.99 1.20
N SER A 143 39.76 9.40 0.72
CA SER A 143 40.19 9.28 -0.69
C SER A 143 40.28 7.84 -1.21
N GLN A 144 40.29 6.84 -0.33
CA GLN A 144 40.28 5.44 -0.72
C GLN A 144 38.91 4.76 -0.46
N VAL A 145 37.96 5.46 0.16
CA VAL A 145 36.65 4.86 0.54
C VAL A 145 35.79 4.68 -0.70
N THR A 146 35.23 3.47 -0.80
CA THR A 146 34.31 3.08 -1.90
C THR A 146 32.88 2.82 -1.42
N ASP A 147 32.69 2.57 -0.11
CA ASP A 147 31.40 2.22 0.50
C ASP A 147 31.15 3.09 1.74
N MET A 148 30.11 3.94 1.66
CA MET A 148 29.60 4.78 2.76
C MET A 148 28.13 4.48 3.06
N TYR A 149 27.62 3.32 2.62
CA TYR A 149 26.26 2.88 2.85
C TYR A 149 25.94 2.83 4.35
N TYR A 150 24.81 3.41 4.77
CA TYR A 150 24.39 3.50 6.19
C TYR A 150 25.34 4.24 7.14
N MET A 151 26.39 4.96 6.69
CA MET A 151 27.45 5.45 7.57
C MET A 151 26.95 6.22 8.80
N PHE A 152 25.90 7.04 8.67
CA PHE A 152 25.27 7.81 9.76
C PHE A 152 23.79 7.49 9.92
N PHE A 153 23.37 6.30 9.48
CA PHE A 153 21.95 5.90 9.56
C PHE A 153 21.43 6.01 11.00
N ASP A 154 20.28 6.66 11.17
CA ASP A 154 19.58 6.84 12.45
C ASP A 154 20.44 7.46 13.57
N CYS A 155 21.41 8.31 13.20
CA CYS A 155 22.10 9.19 14.15
C CYS A 155 21.20 10.36 14.52
N SER A 156 20.07 10.06 15.13
CA SER A 156 18.97 11.02 15.38
C SER A 156 19.29 12.12 16.38
N GLY A 157 20.33 11.93 17.21
CA GLY A 157 20.83 12.93 18.15
C GLY A 157 21.74 13.99 17.54
N LEU A 158 22.32 13.73 16.36
CA LEU A 158 23.26 14.67 15.74
C LEU A 158 22.58 16.01 15.41
N ILE A 159 23.11 17.10 15.96
CA ILE A 159 22.70 18.48 15.67
C ILE A 159 23.62 19.09 14.63
N SER A 160 24.90 18.72 14.66
CA SER A 160 25.93 19.15 13.71
C SER A 160 26.84 17.99 13.32
N LEU A 161 27.25 17.99 12.06
CA LEU A 161 28.15 17.00 11.49
C LEU A 161 29.11 17.73 10.55
N ASP A 162 30.41 17.63 10.80
CA ASP A 162 31.44 18.23 9.96
C ASP A 162 32.10 17.16 9.08
N ILE A 163 31.80 17.22 7.80
CA ILE A 163 32.27 16.32 6.75
C ILE A 163 32.92 17.11 5.57
N CYS A 164 33.34 18.36 5.80
CA CYS A 164 33.88 19.23 4.75
C CYS A 164 35.16 18.67 4.10
N GLY A 165 35.87 17.75 4.78
CA GLY A 165 37.07 17.09 4.26
C GLY A 165 36.81 15.80 3.46
N PHE A 166 35.57 15.39 3.30
CA PHE A 166 35.27 14.11 2.62
C PHE A 166 35.57 14.18 1.12
N ASN A 167 36.47 13.32 0.67
CA ASN A 167 36.64 12.99 -0.73
C ASN A 167 35.78 11.78 -1.07
N THR A 168 34.82 11.95 -1.98
CA THR A 168 33.86 10.91 -2.35
C THR A 168 34.01 10.43 -3.80
N ASP A 169 35.15 10.76 -4.48
CA ASP A 169 35.38 10.47 -5.90
C ASP A 169 35.34 8.95 -6.25
N LYS A 170 35.54 8.07 -5.27
CA LYS A 170 35.50 6.62 -5.45
C LYS A 170 34.23 5.95 -4.87
N VAL A 171 33.38 6.71 -4.19
CA VAL A 171 32.20 6.15 -3.55
C VAL A 171 31.16 5.75 -4.61
N THR A 172 30.72 4.51 -4.54
CA THR A 172 29.71 3.96 -5.47
C THR A 172 28.35 3.79 -4.83
N ASP A 173 28.28 3.74 -3.50
CA ASP A 173 27.06 3.53 -2.73
C ASP A 173 26.97 4.53 -1.58
N MET A 174 25.93 5.39 -1.63
CA MET A 174 25.58 6.38 -0.60
C MET A 174 24.18 6.13 -0.05
N GLY A 175 23.61 4.97 -0.32
CA GLY A 175 22.26 4.63 0.16
C GLY A 175 22.17 4.74 1.67
N TYR A 176 21.08 5.35 2.15
CA TYR A 176 20.78 5.56 3.59
C TYR A 176 21.86 6.33 4.38
N MET A 177 22.88 6.94 3.74
CA MET A 177 24.03 7.50 4.45
C MET A 177 23.65 8.42 5.62
N PHE A 178 22.65 9.28 5.46
CA PHE A 178 22.15 10.20 6.49
C PHE A 178 20.70 9.92 6.89
N SER A 179 20.16 8.77 6.49
CA SER A 179 18.76 8.45 6.78
C SER A 179 18.49 8.41 8.28
N GLY A 180 17.44 9.09 8.73
CA GLY A 180 17.09 9.16 10.16
C GLY A 180 17.88 10.17 10.99
N CYS A 181 18.81 10.94 10.40
CA CYS A 181 19.52 12.03 11.08
C CYS A 181 18.57 13.21 11.40
N SER A 182 17.55 12.95 12.19
CA SER A 182 16.43 13.87 12.43
C SER A 182 16.80 15.13 13.21
N GLY A 183 17.92 15.11 13.94
CA GLY A 183 18.46 16.24 14.70
C GLY A 183 19.21 17.26 13.88
N LEU A 184 19.76 16.87 12.70
CA LEU A 184 20.53 17.77 11.85
C LEU A 184 19.68 18.93 11.36
N THR A 185 20.13 20.16 11.63
CA THR A 185 19.47 21.39 11.19
C THR A 185 20.08 21.96 9.90
N SER A 186 21.33 21.60 9.62
CA SER A 186 22.07 21.88 8.39
C SER A 186 23.03 20.74 8.09
N LEU A 187 23.34 20.53 6.82
CA LEU A 187 24.31 19.55 6.36
C LEU A 187 24.94 20.11 5.08
N ASP A 188 26.28 20.20 5.06
CA ASP A 188 27.02 20.65 3.87
C ASP A 188 27.57 19.43 3.11
N VAL A 189 27.01 19.19 1.93
CA VAL A 189 27.41 18.14 0.98
C VAL A 189 27.89 18.74 -0.34
N SER A 190 28.24 20.06 -0.34
CA SER A 190 28.58 20.80 -1.55
C SER A 190 29.86 20.34 -2.22
N GLU A 191 30.74 19.66 -1.49
CA GLU A 191 32.01 19.12 -2.01
C GLU A 191 31.97 17.64 -2.38
N PHE A 192 30.78 17.00 -2.25
CA PHE A 192 30.62 15.59 -2.64
C PHE A 192 30.73 15.42 -4.16
N ASP A 193 31.70 14.62 -4.59
CA ASP A 193 31.74 14.08 -5.95
C ASP A 193 30.88 12.82 -6.00
N THR A 194 29.78 12.90 -6.73
CA THR A 194 28.83 11.79 -6.85
C THR A 194 28.88 11.11 -8.23
N SER A 195 29.90 11.41 -9.03
CA SER A 195 30.02 10.94 -10.41
C SER A 195 30.12 9.42 -10.57
N GLN A 196 30.52 8.70 -9.51
CA GLN A 196 30.59 7.23 -9.52
C GLN A 196 29.44 6.56 -8.77
N VAL A 197 28.54 7.35 -8.14
CA VAL A 197 27.46 6.82 -7.30
C VAL A 197 26.37 6.21 -8.15
N THR A 198 25.99 4.97 -7.81
CA THR A 198 24.91 4.22 -8.47
C THR A 198 23.66 4.08 -7.61
N ASP A 199 23.80 4.18 -6.28
CA ASP A 199 22.72 4.09 -5.31
C ASP A 199 22.70 5.33 -4.39
N MET A 200 21.58 6.08 -4.42
CA MET A 200 21.27 7.18 -3.52
C MET A 200 19.96 6.94 -2.77
N GLY A 201 19.49 5.71 -2.76
CA GLY A 201 18.22 5.35 -2.11
C GLY A 201 18.22 5.75 -0.64
N TYR A 202 17.18 6.47 -0.22
CA TYR A 202 16.95 6.94 1.16
C TYR A 202 18.09 7.76 1.78
N MET A 203 19.03 8.31 0.96
CA MET A 203 20.24 8.99 1.46
C MET A 203 19.94 10.04 2.54
N PHE A 204 18.91 10.85 2.38
CA PHE A 204 18.51 11.90 3.34
C PHE A 204 17.13 11.62 3.96
N SER A 205 16.61 10.41 3.83
CA SER A 205 15.29 10.07 4.37
C SER A 205 15.21 10.34 5.87
N GLY A 206 14.13 10.95 6.34
CA GLY A 206 13.96 11.22 7.76
C GLY A 206 14.84 12.32 8.35
N CYS A 207 15.57 13.08 7.54
CA CYS A 207 16.30 14.29 7.98
C CYS A 207 15.31 15.42 8.29
N ARG A 208 14.48 15.21 9.32
CA ARG A 208 13.35 16.09 9.69
C ARG A 208 13.77 17.47 10.18
N GLY A 209 15.03 17.61 10.62
CA GLY A 209 15.59 18.86 11.12
C GLY A 209 16.03 19.83 10.01
N LEU A 210 16.42 19.32 8.83
CA LEU A 210 16.96 20.11 7.74
C LEU A 210 15.94 21.11 7.20
N THR A 211 16.33 22.39 7.17
CA THR A 211 15.53 23.48 6.61
C THR A 211 15.97 23.86 5.19
N SER A 212 17.17 23.52 4.81
CA SER A 212 17.76 23.64 3.47
C SER A 212 18.77 22.53 3.23
N LEU A 213 18.93 22.14 1.97
CA LEU A 213 19.93 21.17 1.53
C LEU A 213 20.35 21.54 0.09
N ASP A 214 21.64 21.72 -0.14
CA ASP A 214 22.16 22.03 -1.48
C ASP A 214 22.72 20.75 -2.13
N VAL A 215 22.00 20.23 -3.10
CA VAL A 215 22.39 19.08 -3.94
C VAL A 215 22.58 19.47 -5.40
N SER A 216 22.70 20.77 -5.68
CA SER A 216 22.80 21.32 -7.04
C SER A 216 24.04 20.89 -7.81
N LYS A 217 25.09 20.41 -7.10
CA LYS A 217 26.32 19.90 -7.70
C LYS A 217 26.33 18.38 -7.90
N PHE A 218 25.32 17.66 -7.41
CA PHE A 218 25.29 16.19 -7.55
C PHE A 218 25.25 15.77 -9.02
N ASP A 219 26.21 14.97 -9.43
CA ASP A 219 26.14 14.22 -10.69
C ASP A 219 25.38 12.92 -10.45
N THR A 220 24.20 12.82 -11.05
CA THR A 220 23.32 11.66 -10.90
C THR A 220 23.27 10.80 -12.17
N SER A 221 24.25 11.00 -13.10
CA SER A 221 24.23 10.34 -14.40
C SER A 221 24.36 8.81 -14.37
N HIS A 222 24.92 8.26 -13.29
CA HIS A 222 25.07 6.82 -13.07
C HIS A 222 24.08 6.24 -12.05
N VAL A 223 23.25 7.08 -11.43
CA VAL A 223 22.32 6.65 -10.38
C VAL A 223 21.18 5.85 -10.98
N THR A 224 20.95 4.67 -10.42
CA THR A 224 19.87 3.75 -10.82
C THR A 224 18.74 3.67 -9.79
N ASP A 225 19.04 3.95 -8.51
CA ASP A 225 18.08 4.00 -7.40
C ASP A 225 18.09 5.37 -6.71
N MET A 226 16.92 6.03 -6.72
CA MET A 226 16.64 7.27 -5.98
C MET A 226 15.45 7.09 -5.04
N SER A 227 15.07 5.85 -4.74
CA SER A 227 13.92 5.59 -3.86
C SER A 227 14.09 6.30 -2.52
N GLY A 228 13.06 6.98 -2.06
CA GLY A 228 13.01 7.66 -0.77
C GLY A 228 14.13 8.66 -0.48
N MET A 229 14.93 9.12 -1.47
CA MET A 229 16.12 9.92 -1.23
C MET A 229 15.88 11.14 -0.31
N PHE A 230 14.74 11.80 -0.44
CA PHE A 230 14.34 12.94 0.38
C PHE A 230 13.10 12.66 1.23
N ALA A 231 12.73 11.39 1.39
CA ALA A 231 11.51 11.03 2.12
C ALA A 231 11.52 11.61 3.54
N THR A 232 10.39 12.20 3.95
CA THR A 232 10.19 12.75 5.29
C THR A 232 11.15 13.89 5.69
N CYS A 233 11.73 14.58 4.69
CA CYS A 233 12.43 15.86 4.89
C CYS A 233 11.38 16.98 5.07
N CYS A 234 10.55 16.87 6.09
CA CYS A 234 9.33 17.64 6.25
C CYS A 234 9.55 19.15 6.55
N ARG A 235 10.77 19.59 6.84
CA ARG A 235 11.09 21.02 7.08
C ARG A 235 11.76 21.70 5.89
N LEU A 236 12.15 20.98 4.85
CA LEU A 236 12.67 21.59 3.63
C LEU A 236 11.56 22.43 2.97
N THR A 237 11.87 23.70 2.68
CA THR A 237 10.94 24.63 2.03
C THR A 237 11.19 24.75 0.52
N SER A 238 12.40 24.44 0.08
CA SER A 238 12.81 24.36 -1.31
C SER A 238 13.90 23.31 -1.48
N LEU A 239 14.00 22.72 -2.66
CA LEU A 239 15.03 21.76 -3.05
C LEU A 239 15.31 21.90 -4.54
N ASP A 240 16.55 22.15 -4.92
CA ASP A 240 16.94 22.26 -6.34
C ASP A 240 17.45 20.92 -6.88
N VAL A 241 16.60 20.23 -7.62
CA VAL A 241 16.89 18.99 -8.34
C VAL A 241 16.89 19.20 -9.87
N SER A 242 16.87 20.44 -10.33
CA SER A 242 16.73 20.79 -11.76
C SER A 242 17.90 20.30 -12.63
N ARG A 243 19.03 19.93 -12.01
CA ARG A 243 20.22 19.38 -12.69
C ARG A 243 20.33 17.87 -12.63
N PHE A 244 19.44 17.18 -11.92
CA PHE A 244 19.48 15.73 -11.83
C PHE A 244 19.32 15.10 -13.21
N ASN A 245 20.25 14.24 -13.58
CA ASN A 245 20.13 13.34 -14.71
C ASN A 245 19.51 12.03 -14.24
N THR A 246 18.27 11.77 -14.61
CA THR A 246 17.53 10.61 -14.15
C THR A 246 17.40 9.53 -15.24
N SER A 247 18.17 9.63 -16.33
CA SER A 247 18.04 8.74 -17.49
C SER A 247 18.36 7.26 -17.21
N GLN A 248 19.06 6.96 -16.11
CA GLN A 248 19.37 5.59 -15.70
C GLN A 248 18.51 5.13 -14.52
N VAL A 249 17.69 6.02 -13.95
CA VAL A 249 16.91 5.70 -12.74
C VAL A 249 15.77 4.75 -13.06
N THR A 250 15.70 3.67 -12.31
CA THR A 250 14.67 2.64 -12.45
C THR A 250 13.65 2.66 -11.30
N ASP A 251 14.02 3.26 -10.15
CA ASP A 251 13.15 3.38 -8.98
C ASP A 251 13.12 4.82 -8.45
N MET A 252 11.91 5.39 -8.38
CA MET A 252 11.60 6.70 -7.80
C MET A 252 10.52 6.59 -6.71
N GLU A 253 10.35 5.39 -6.15
CA GLU A 253 9.40 5.16 -5.07
C GLU A 253 9.70 6.11 -3.91
N GLN A 254 8.66 6.81 -3.41
CA GLN A 254 8.77 7.69 -2.23
C GLN A 254 9.83 8.82 -2.32
N LEU A 255 10.34 9.17 -3.51
CA LEU A 255 11.47 10.12 -3.66
C LEU A 255 11.29 11.41 -2.85
N PHE A 256 10.08 11.99 -2.82
CA PHE A 256 9.72 13.19 -2.05
C PHE A 256 8.60 12.92 -1.04
N TYR A 257 8.44 11.67 -0.59
CA TYR A 257 7.41 11.25 0.35
C TYR A 257 7.41 12.13 1.60
N ASN A 258 6.26 12.70 1.96
CA ASN A 258 6.06 13.49 3.18
C ASN A 258 7.00 14.72 3.31
N CYS A 259 7.35 15.34 2.17
CA CYS A 259 8.03 16.65 2.13
C CYS A 259 6.98 17.77 2.28
N THR A 260 6.35 17.84 3.44
CA THR A 260 5.14 18.64 3.69
C THR A 260 5.30 20.14 3.52
N ASN A 261 6.51 20.69 3.68
CA ASN A 261 6.77 22.13 3.59
C ASN A 261 7.37 22.59 2.25
N LEU A 262 7.64 21.67 1.32
CA LEU A 262 8.08 22.06 -0.02
C LEU A 262 6.98 22.88 -0.71
N THR A 263 7.32 24.13 -1.06
CA THR A 263 6.38 25.05 -1.74
C THR A 263 6.54 25.05 -3.26
N SER A 264 7.71 24.64 -3.74
CA SER A 264 8.04 24.51 -5.17
C SER A 264 9.04 23.38 -5.38
N LEU A 265 8.90 22.68 -6.51
CA LEU A 265 9.79 21.60 -6.91
C LEU A 265 9.82 21.55 -8.45
N ASP A 266 11.01 21.62 -9.05
CA ASP A 266 11.18 21.53 -10.50
C ASP A 266 11.67 20.13 -10.89
N VAL A 267 10.79 19.30 -11.39
CA VAL A 267 11.05 17.95 -11.93
C VAL A 267 10.85 17.90 -13.46
N SER A 268 10.72 19.06 -14.11
CA SER A 268 10.42 19.15 -15.55
C SER A 268 11.49 18.56 -16.47
N ARG A 269 12.68 18.28 -15.93
CA ARG A 269 13.80 17.66 -16.66
C ARG A 269 13.99 16.16 -16.34
N PHE A 270 13.18 15.60 -15.46
CA PHE A 270 13.31 14.18 -15.13
C PHE A 270 12.98 13.32 -16.36
N ASP A 271 13.92 12.47 -16.73
CA ASP A 271 13.70 11.36 -17.65
C ASP A 271 13.19 10.17 -16.85
N THR A 272 11.95 9.77 -17.08
CA THR A 272 11.31 8.68 -16.36
C THR A 272 11.08 7.45 -17.23
N SER A 273 11.73 7.40 -18.41
CA SER A 273 11.51 6.35 -19.41
C SER A 273 11.89 4.93 -18.95
N HIS A 274 12.78 4.83 -17.95
CA HIS A 274 13.20 3.55 -17.35
C HIS A 274 12.55 3.26 -15.99
N VAL A 275 11.77 4.20 -15.45
CA VAL A 275 11.19 4.07 -14.10
C VAL A 275 10.09 3.02 -14.08
N THR A 276 10.19 2.10 -13.11
CA THR A 276 9.22 1.02 -12.92
C THR A 276 8.30 1.21 -11.72
N SER A 277 8.71 2.00 -10.71
CA SER A 277 7.89 2.37 -9.55
C SER A 277 7.90 3.87 -9.32
N MET A 278 6.71 4.45 -9.15
CA MET A 278 6.46 5.82 -8.71
C MET A 278 5.54 5.82 -7.47
N TYR A 279 5.51 4.70 -6.73
CA TYR A 279 4.71 4.59 -5.50
C TYR A 279 5.01 5.74 -4.55
N GLY A 280 3.99 6.49 -4.16
CA GLY A 280 4.09 7.56 -3.17
C GLY A 280 5.13 8.65 -3.49
N MET A 281 5.56 8.83 -4.76
CA MET A 281 6.66 9.74 -5.13
C MET A 281 6.49 11.15 -4.58
N PHE A 282 5.26 11.67 -4.54
CA PHE A 282 4.91 12.99 -3.99
C PHE A 282 3.90 12.90 -2.84
N TYR A 283 3.77 11.73 -2.20
CA TYR A 283 2.83 11.55 -1.09
C TYR A 283 3.01 12.61 -0.02
N SER A 284 1.92 13.26 0.40
CA SER A 284 1.93 14.33 1.43
C SER A 284 2.87 15.51 1.14
N CYS A 285 3.13 15.83 -0.13
CA CYS A 285 3.73 17.12 -0.49
C CYS A 285 2.67 18.24 -0.38
N SER A 286 2.13 18.43 0.81
CA SER A 286 0.89 19.16 1.06
C SER A 286 0.99 20.69 0.83
N SER A 287 2.21 21.25 0.77
CA SER A 287 2.44 22.68 0.49
C SER A 287 2.72 23.00 -0.99
N LEU A 288 2.91 21.99 -1.85
CA LEU A 288 3.13 22.22 -3.28
C LEU A 288 1.88 22.80 -3.93
N ALA A 289 1.99 24.04 -4.45
CA ALA A 289 0.87 24.71 -5.14
C ALA A 289 0.76 24.34 -6.63
N SER A 290 1.87 23.94 -7.24
CA SER A 290 1.98 23.49 -8.63
C SER A 290 3.10 22.46 -8.78
N LEU A 291 2.95 21.53 -9.73
CA LEU A 291 3.93 20.51 -10.07
C LEU A 291 3.82 20.21 -11.56
N ASP A 292 4.93 20.29 -12.29
CA ASP A 292 4.97 19.97 -13.72
C ASP A 292 5.51 18.55 -13.95
N VAL A 293 4.62 17.63 -14.23
CA VAL A 293 4.91 16.23 -14.58
C VAL A 293 4.53 15.93 -16.05
N SER A 294 4.31 16.97 -16.85
CA SER A 294 3.83 16.84 -18.24
C SER A 294 4.79 16.10 -19.18
N LYS A 295 6.06 15.94 -18.77
CA LYS A 295 7.07 15.19 -19.54
C LYS A 295 7.34 13.79 -19.02
N PHE A 296 6.69 13.36 -17.96
CA PHE A 296 6.91 12.02 -17.41
C PHE A 296 6.48 10.95 -18.42
N ASP A 297 7.39 10.06 -18.76
CA ASP A 297 7.08 8.82 -19.46
C ASP A 297 6.71 7.75 -18.42
N THR A 298 5.47 7.30 -18.46
CA THR A 298 4.95 6.30 -17.53
C THR A 298 4.77 4.92 -18.18
N SER A 299 5.32 4.74 -19.39
CA SER A 299 5.09 3.53 -20.18
C SER A 299 5.67 2.24 -19.57
N GLN A 300 6.70 2.36 -18.71
CA GLN A 300 7.31 1.23 -18.00
C GLN A 300 6.81 1.08 -16.56
N VAL A 301 6.07 2.05 -16.05
CA VAL A 301 5.65 2.10 -14.65
C VAL A 301 4.64 1.00 -14.34
N LYS A 302 4.84 0.31 -13.21
CA LYS A 302 3.99 -0.76 -12.67
C LYS A 302 3.19 -0.33 -11.45
N TYR A 303 3.74 0.57 -10.64
CA TYR A 303 3.15 1.02 -9.37
C TYR A 303 3.08 2.53 -9.33
N MET A 304 1.87 3.08 -9.22
CA MET A 304 1.57 4.51 -9.12
C MET A 304 0.63 4.82 -7.93
N ASN A 305 0.41 3.83 -7.08
CA ASN A 305 -0.44 3.99 -5.91
C ASN A 305 0.11 5.10 -5.00
N CYS A 306 -0.79 5.91 -4.45
CA CYS A 306 -0.48 7.06 -3.59
C CYS A 306 0.45 8.13 -4.22
N MET A 307 0.70 8.14 -5.56
CA MET A 307 1.71 9.01 -6.17
C MET A 307 1.54 10.50 -5.82
N PHE A 308 0.29 10.98 -5.76
CA PHE A 308 -0.06 12.37 -5.41
C PHE A 308 -0.99 12.44 -4.19
N CYS A 309 -1.09 11.36 -3.40
CA CYS A 309 -1.95 11.33 -2.22
C CYS A 309 -1.55 12.46 -1.26
N ASP A 310 -2.54 13.19 -0.73
CA ASP A 310 -2.40 14.32 0.20
C ASP A 310 -1.54 15.51 -0.35
N CYS A 311 -1.48 15.67 -1.68
CA CYS A 311 -0.99 16.90 -2.30
C CYS A 311 -2.08 17.99 -2.24
N SER A 312 -2.47 18.34 -1.03
CA SER A 312 -3.69 19.13 -0.73
C SER A 312 -3.66 20.58 -1.21
N SER A 313 -2.48 21.13 -1.53
CA SER A 313 -2.33 22.49 -2.07
C SER A 313 -2.29 22.57 -3.60
N LEU A 314 -2.11 21.46 -4.31
CA LEU A 314 -2.11 21.47 -5.78
C LEU A 314 -3.46 21.99 -6.32
N THR A 315 -3.40 23.06 -7.11
CA THR A 315 -4.60 23.65 -7.75
C THR A 315 -4.84 23.09 -9.15
N SER A 316 -3.79 22.59 -9.80
CA SER A 316 -3.83 21.94 -11.11
C SER A 316 -2.73 20.88 -11.19
N LEU A 317 -2.98 19.82 -11.93
CA LEU A 317 -2.02 18.77 -12.21
C LEU A 317 -2.30 18.24 -13.62
N ASP A 318 -1.32 18.36 -14.52
CA ASP A 318 -1.43 17.83 -15.88
C ASP A 318 -0.79 16.44 -15.97
N VAL A 319 -1.64 15.43 -16.01
CA VAL A 319 -1.28 14.02 -16.20
C VAL A 319 -1.81 13.51 -17.55
N SER A 320 -2.17 14.40 -18.47
CA SER A 320 -2.77 14.03 -19.76
C SER A 320 -1.82 13.23 -20.66
N ASN A 321 -0.50 13.32 -20.43
CA ASN A 321 0.52 12.54 -21.15
C ASN A 321 0.81 11.17 -20.53
N PHE A 322 0.26 10.85 -19.36
CA PHE A 322 0.50 9.56 -18.73
C PHE A 322 -0.08 8.43 -19.58
N ASN A 323 0.78 7.52 -19.99
CA ASN A 323 0.43 6.29 -20.71
C ASN A 323 0.77 5.11 -19.80
N THR A 324 -0.23 4.34 -19.37
CA THR A 324 -0.09 3.41 -18.25
C THR A 324 -0.34 1.93 -18.61
N PRO A 325 0.22 1.41 -19.74
CA PRO A 325 -0.09 0.05 -20.23
C PRO A 325 0.39 -1.06 -19.30
N ASN A 326 1.34 -0.76 -18.40
CA ASN A 326 1.95 -1.72 -17.49
C ASN A 326 1.51 -1.54 -16.03
N VAL A 327 0.73 -0.51 -15.72
CA VAL A 327 0.35 -0.20 -14.34
C VAL A 327 -0.62 -1.24 -13.79
N MET A 328 -0.30 -1.76 -12.61
CA MET A 328 -1.06 -2.79 -11.90
C MET A 328 -1.75 -2.26 -10.65
N ASP A 329 -1.30 -1.09 -10.13
CA ASP A 329 -1.82 -0.48 -8.93
C ASP A 329 -1.82 1.06 -9.05
N MET A 330 -2.99 1.68 -8.83
CA MET A 330 -3.24 3.13 -8.79
C MET A 330 -4.06 3.52 -7.56
N ASP A 331 -4.14 2.67 -6.54
CA ASP A 331 -4.95 2.93 -5.35
C ASP A 331 -4.51 4.24 -4.69
N TYR A 332 -5.48 5.05 -4.27
CA TYR A 332 -5.28 6.33 -3.58
C TYR A 332 -4.44 7.37 -4.36
N MET A 333 -4.26 7.23 -5.70
CA MET A 333 -3.31 8.05 -6.47
C MET A 333 -3.52 9.55 -6.30
N PHE A 334 -4.77 10.03 -6.22
CA PHE A 334 -5.14 11.44 -6.03
C PHE A 334 -5.91 11.66 -4.73
N GLU A 335 -5.89 10.73 -3.77
CA GLU A 335 -6.57 10.90 -2.49
C GLU A 335 -6.15 12.22 -1.84
N LYS A 336 -7.13 12.98 -1.29
CA LYS A 336 -6.89 14.29 -0.63
C LYS A 336 -6.18 15.36 -1.48
N CYS A 337 -6.21 15.25 -2.80
CA CYS A 337 -5.88 16.38 -3.67
C CYS A 337 -7.02 17.40 -3.59
N GLU A 338 -7.12 18.10 -2.44
CA GLU A 338 -8.31 18.86 -2.06
C GLU A 338 -8.65 20.01 -3.01
N LYS A 339 -7.62 20.68 -3.61
CA LYS A 339 -7.78 21.90 -4.43
C LYS A 339 -7.78 21.65 -5.93
N ILE A 340 -7.49 20.45 -6.39
CA ILE A 340 -7.55 20.12 -7.82
C ILE A 340 -9.00 20.20 -8.28
N THR A 341 -9.23 20.94 -9.38
CA THR A 341 -10.58 21.14 -9.93
C THR A 341 -10.89 20.28 -11.14
N HIS A 342 -9.86 19.82 -11.87
CA HIS A 342 -10.00 19.05 -13.09
C HIS A 342 -8.86 18.02 -13.22
N LEU A 343 -9.21 16.80 -13.63
CA LEU A 343 -8.26 15.73 -13.95
C LEU A 343 -8.58 15.13 -15.32
N THR A 344 -7.57 15.07 -16.19
CA THR A 344 -7.66 14.46 -17.52
C THR A 344 -6.88 13.13 -17.52
N LEU A 345 -7.61 12.02 -17.54
CA LEU A 345 -7.05 10.66 -17.48
C LEU A 345 -7.29 9.87 -18.79
N THR A 346 -7.59 10.56 -19.88
CA THR A 346 -8.02 9.93 -21.15
C THR A 346 -6.99 8.98 -21.76
N ASN A 347 -5.71 9.16 -21.46
CA ASN A 347 -4.61 8.33 -21.97
C ASN A 347 -4.19 7.21 -20.98
N PHE A 348 -4.84 7.13 -19.82
CA PHE A 348 -4.58 6.04 -18.88
C PHE A 348 -5.10 4.72 -19.43
N ASP A 349 -4.28 3.68 -19.37
CA ASP A 349 -4.73 2.30 -19.58
C ASP A 349 -4.97 1.64 -18.22
N MET A 350 -6.23 1.45 -17.90
CA MET A 350 -6.66 0.82 -16.64
C MET A 350 -7.02 -0.68 -16.84
N SER A 351 -6.60 -1.28 -17.95
CA SER A 351 -7.01 -2.65 -18.32
C SER A 351 -6.40 -3.73 -17.40
N ARG A 352 -5.25 -3.45 -16.79
CA ARG A 352 -4.54 -4.36 -15.89
C ARG A 352 -4.91 -4.18 -14.42
N LEU A 353 -5.63 -3.12 -14.07
CA LEU A 353 -6.01 -2.86 -12.70
C LEU A 353 -7.07 -3.87 -12.22
N ASN A 354 -6.91 -4.36 -11.01
CA ASN A 354 -7.92 -5.21 -10.36
C ASN A 354 -8.95 -4.40 -9.57
N ASP A 355 -8.53 -3.27 -9.01
CA ASP A 355 -9.32 -2.30 -8.25
C ASP A 355 -8.71 -0.91 -8.44
N THR A 356 -9.40 0.13 -7.95
CA THR A 356 -8.96 1.53 -7.86
C THR A 356 -9.48 2.08 -6.55
N GLU A 357 -8.99 1.51 -5.43
CA GLU A 357 -9.45 1.92 -4.11
C GLU A 357 -9.05 3.37 -3.86
N GLY A 358 -10.02 4.19 -3.49
CA GLY A 358 -9.78 5.54 -3.00
C GLY A 358 -9.17 6.54 -3.97
N ILE A 359 -9.06 6.25 -5.29
CA ILE A 359 -8.30 7.06 -6.26
C ILE A 359 -8.65 8.55 -6.24
N PHE A 360 -9.91 8.92 -5.93
CA PHE A 360 -10.38 10.32 -5.83
C PHE A 360 -10.95 10.66 -4.46
N THR A 361 -10.67 9.87 -3.43
CA THR A 361 -11.20 10.11 -2.08
C THR A 361 -10.75 11.49 -1.59
N ASP A 362 -11.67 12.25 -0.97
CA ASP A 362 -11.43 13.59 -0.43
C ASP A 362 -10.88 14.65 -1.41
N CYS A 363 -11.05 14.46 -2.73
CA CYS A 363 -10.80 15.50 -3.72
C CYS A 363 -11.95 16.55 -3.68
N ARG A 364 -11.93 17.44 -2.69
CA ARG A 364 -13.08 18.30 -2.32
C ARG A 364 -13.48 19.32 -3.39
N GLU A 365 -12.50 19.89 -4.10
CA GLU A 365 -12.75 20.90 -5.14
C GLU A 365 -12.89 20.32 -6.55
N LEU A 366 -12.72 19.00 -6.71
CA LEU A 366 -12.76 18.34 -8.02
C LEU A 366 -14.14 18.50 -8.66
N ARG A 367 -14.17 19.08 -9.87
CA ARG A 367 -15.39 19.40 -10.62
C ARG A 367 -15.54 18.62 -11.91
N GLN A 368 -14.41 18.19 -12.50
CA GLN A 368 -14.42 17.46 -13.76
C GLN A 368 -13.36 16.35 -13.77
N ILE A 369 -13.76 15.21 -14.31
CA ILE A 369 -12.86 14.07 -14.54
C ILE A 369 -13.11 13.58 -15.96
N ASP A 370 -12.07 13.57 -16.79
CA ASP A 370 -12.10 12.99 -18.12
C ASP A 370 -11.48 11.60 -18.06
N MET A 371 -12.32 10.58 -18.09
CA MET A 371 -11.92 9.18 -17.93
C MET A 371 -11.63 8.50 -19.27
N PRO A 372 -10.69 7.54 -19.35
CA PRO A 372 -10.50 6.67 -20.50
C PRO A 372 -11.68 5.70 -20.66
N SER A 373 -11.61 4.81 -21.65
CA SER A 373 -12.43 3.60 -21.64
C SER A 373 -12.00 2.69 -20.48
N ILE A 374 -12.94 2.25 -19.66
CA ILE A 374 -12.64 1.44 -18.47
C ILE A 374 -13.44 0.16 -18.40
N ALA A 375 -12.79 -0.91 -17.94
CA ALA A 375 -13.39 -2.22 -17.78
C ALA A 375 -14.06 -2.46 -16.41
N MET A 376 -13.86 -1.53 -15.45
CA MET A 376 -14.37 -1.60 -14.08
C MET A 376 -15.14 -0.33 -13.71
N SER A 377 -15.82 -0.33 -12.57
CA SER A 377 -16.41 0.88 -12.00
C SER A 377 -15.44 1.52 -11.01
N VAL A 378 -15.31 2.83 -11.06
CA VAL A 378 -14.47 3.63 -10.15
C VAL A 378 -15.37 4.53 -9.31
N ARG A 379 -15.08 4.68 -8.02
CA ARG A 379 -15.85 5.54 -7.14
C ARG A 379 -15.59 7.01 -7.44
N LEU A 380 -16.65 7.77 -7.63
CA LEU A 380 -16.59 9.23 -7.67
C LEU A 380 -16.38 9.78 -6.25
N PRO A 381 -15.67 10.91 -6.10
CA PRO A 381 -15.47 11.52 -4.78
C PRO A 381 -16.82 11.90 -4.15
N TYR A 382 -17.02 11.47 -2.90
CA TYR A 382 -18.13 11.93 -2.08
C TYR A 382 -17.70 13.19 -1.34
N ILE A 383 -18.40 14.28 -1.55
CA ILE A 383 -18.07 15.58 -0.96
C ILE A 383 -19.13 16.02 0.05
N SER A 384 -20.36 16.06 -0.37
CA SER A 384 -21.54 16.33 0.47
C SER A 384 -22.82 16.01 -0.29
N ASP A 385 -23.94 16.01 0.43
CA ASP A 385 -25.24 15.79 -0.16
C ASP A 385 -25.72 16.91 -1.10
N SER A 386 -24.98 18.02 -1.17
CA SER A 386 -25.32 19.19 -2.01
C SER A 386 -24.81 19.10 -3.44
N TYR A 387 -24.01 18.06 -3.78
CA TYR A 387 -23.41 17.91 -5.10
C TYR A 387 -23.84 16.65 -5.81
N VAL A 388 -23.83 16.71 -7.12
CA VAL A 388 -24.20 15.61 -8.02
C VAL A 388 -23.18 15.49 -9.15
N TRP A 389 -22.77 14.27 -9.45
CA TRP A 389 -21.98 13.99 -10.64
C TRP A 389 -22.86 13.58 -11.82
N THR A 390 -22.57 14.10 -13.00
CA THR A 390 -23.21 13.67 -14.25
C THR A 390 -22.15 13.25 -15.27
N ASN A 391 -22.48 12.29 -16.13
CA ASN A 391 -21.64 11.97 -17.28
C ASN A 391 -21.95 12.90 -18.47
N SER A 392 -21.20 12.77 -19.56
CA SER A 392 -21.36 13.53 -20.80
C SER A 392 -22.76 13.42 -21.45
N GLN A 393 -23.59 12.45 -21.02
CA GLN A 393 -24.97 12.29 -21.45
C GLN A 393 -25.97 12.92 -20.45
N SER A 394 -25.49 13.75 -19.53
CA SER A 394 -26.27 14.37 -18.44
C SER A 394 -26.96 13.37 -17.51
N LYS A 395 -26.44 12.13 -17.44
CA LYS A 395 -26.93 11.09 -16.53
C LYS A 395 -26.28 11.26 -15.16
N VAL A 396 -27.07 11.30 -14.10
CA VAL A 396 -26.57 11.32 -12.71
C VAL A 396 -25.87 10.01 -12.39
N CYS A 397 -24.65 10.09 -11.88
CA CYS A 397 -23.78 8.96 -11.58
C CYS A 397 -23.35 8.98 -10.11
N ALA A 398 -23.42 7.84 -9.44
CA ALA A 398 -22.85 7.64 -8.10
C ALA A 398 -21.42 7.05 -8.18
N GLU A 399 -21.07 6.50 -9.33
CA GLU A 399 -19.76 5.94 -9.65
C GLU A 399 -19.46 6.15 -11.14
N ILE A 400 -18.20 6.15 -11.51
CA ILE A 400 -17.75 6.07 -12.91
C ILE A 400 -18.10 4.68 -13.40
N GLU A 401 -19.01 4.62 -14.38
CA GLU A 401 -19.47 3.33 -14.90
C GLU A 401 -18.48 2.76 -15.92
N LYS A 402 -18.40 1.45 -16.01
CA LYS A 402 -17.72 0.75 -17.09
C LYS A 402 -18.14 1.31 -18.46
N SER A 403 -17.17 1.72 -19.26
CA SER A 403 -17.40 2.33 -20.57
C SER A 403 -16.37 1.82 -21.59
N THR A 404 -16.83 1.60 -22.81
CA THR A 404 -15.97 1.27 -23.95
C THR A 404 -15.46 2.49 -24.70
N VAL A 405 -15.87 3.69 -24.26
CA VAL A 405 -15.46 4.97 -24.83
C VAL A 405 -15.06 5.93 -23.71
N PRO A 406 -14.12 6.84 -23.94
CA PRO A 406 -13.79 7.90 -23.00
C PRO A 406 -15.04 8.70 -22.62
N THR A 407 -15.15 9.08 -21.35
CA THR A 407 -16.34 9.74 -20.81
C THR A 407 -15.94 10.80 -19.80
N THR A 408 -16.46 12.01 -19.98
CA THR A 408 -16.31 13.12 -19.03
C THR A 408 -17.38 13.03 -17.95
N TYR A 409 -16.96 13.18 -16.70
CA TYR A 409 -17.84 13.31 -15.53
C TYR A 409 -17.70 14.72 -14.98
N THR A 410 -18.83 15.39 -14.76
CA THR A 410 -18.88 16.78 -14.27
C THR A 410 -19.72 16.83 -13.00
N ARG A 411 -19.23 17.56 -12.01
CA ARG A 411 -19.91 17.80 -10.74
C ARG A 411 -20.65 19.13 -10.77
N TYR A 412 -21.88 19.11 -10.34
CA TYR A 412 -22.75 20.27 -10.21
C TYR A 412 -23.29 20.39 -8.80
N THR A 413 -23.62 21.61 -8.36
CA THR A 413 -24.54 21.81 -7.25
C THR A 413 -25.96 21.49 -7.71
N TYR A 414 -26.87 21.23 -6.77
CA TYR A 414 -28.29 21.07 -7.11
C TYR A 414 -28.88 22.29 -7.78
N GLU A 415 -28.45 23.48 -7.35
CA GLU A 415 -28.92 24.77 -7.93
C GLU A 415 -28.44 24.96 -9.37
N GLU A 416 -27.18 24.61 -9.66
CA GLU A 416 -26.64 24.67 -11.02
C GLU A 416 -27.39 23.72 -11.98
N LEU A 417 -27.80 22.53 -11.51
CA LEU A 417 -28.44 21.53 -12.38
C LEU A 417 -29.94 21.77 -12.57
N TYR A 418 -30.65 22.34 -11.57
CA TYR A 418 -32.10 22.38 -11.52
C TYR A 418 -32.69 23.77 -11.35
N GLY A 419 -31.85 24.82 -11.18
CA GLY A 419 -32.25 26.23 -10.98
C GLY A 419 -32.67 26.56 -9.55
N GLU A 420 -32.60 27.86 -9.20
CA GLU A 420 -32.93 28.35 -7.86
C GLU A 420 -34.37 27.97 -7.45
N GLY A 421 -34.54 27.53 -6.22
CA GLY A 421 -35.84 27.32 -5.59
C GLY A 421 -36.47 25.94 -5.79
N LYS A 422 -35.82 25.00 -6.47
CA LYS A 422 -36.24 23.59 -6.47
C LYS A 422 -35.46 22.84 -5.41
N ASN A 423 -35.99 22.78 -4.20
CA ASN A 423 -35.58 21.82 -3.15
C ASN A 423 -35.91 20.38 -3.58
N LEU A 424 -35.19 19.86 -4.56
CA LEU A 424 -35.20 18.44 -4.85
C LEU A 424 -34.24 17.77 -3.85
N ASN A 425 -34.80 17.09 -2.86
CA ASN A 425 -33.99 16.30 -1.94
C ASN A 425 -33.14 15.30 -2.74
N LYS A 426 -31.87 15.12 -2.40
CA LYS A 426 -31.00 14.04 -2.88
C LYS A 426 -31.73 12.68 -2.90
N LYS A 427 -32.68 12.49 -1.98
CA LYS A 427 -33.58 11.34 -1.91
C LYS A 427 -34.40 11.15 -3.18
N ASP A 428 -34.77 12.22 -3.88
CA ASP A 428 -35.62 12.17 -5.08
C ASP A 428 -34.80 11.88 -6.38
N LEU A 429 -33.52 12.21 -6.41
CA LEU A 429 -32.64 11.99 -7.55
C LEU A 429 -31.92 10.63 -7.47
N LEU A 430 -31.53 10.19 -6.28
CA LEU A 430 -31.02 8.84 -6.03
C LEU A 430 -32.14 7.79 -6.06
N THR A 431 -33.41 8.21 -6.13
CA THR A 431 -34.58 7.32 -6.16
C THR A 431 -35.11 7.05 -7.56
N THR A 432 -34.49 7.57 -8.62
CA THR A 432 -34.87 7.17 -9.98
C THR A 432 -34.34 5.77 -10.26
N PRO A 433 -35.22 4.78 -10.49
CA PRO A 433 -34.78 3.44 -10.79
C PRO A 433 -33.93 3.41 -12.06
N ALA A 434 -32.88 2.61 -12.07
CA ALA A 434 -32.09 2.33 -13.26
C ALA A 434 -33.00 1.84 -14.41
N THR A 435 -32.63 2.17 -15.63
CA THR A 435 -33.44 1.87 -16.81
C THR A 435 -33.68 0.35 -16.97
N LYS A 436 -34.82 -0.01 -17.52
CA LYS A 436 -35.18 -1.42 -17.79
C LYS A 436 -34.09 -2.06 -18.67
N GLY A 437 -33.61 -3.20 -18.23
CA GLY A 437 -32.52 -3.93 -18.91
C GLY A 437 -31.15 -3.78 -18.26
N THR A 438 -30.91 -2.73 -17.46
CA THR A 438 -29.66 -2.50 -16.74
C THR A 438 -29.32 -3.68 -15.82
N ILE A 439 -28.05 -4.05 -15.78
CA ILE A 439 -27.52 -5.07 -14.86
C ILE A 439 -26.94 -4.38 -13.63
N LEU A 440 -27.53 -4.65 -12.49
CA LEU A 440 -27.08 -4.17 -11.19
C LEU A 440 -26.17 -5.23 -10.55
N THR A 441 -24.94 -4.87 -10.20
CA THR A 441 -24.06 -5.73 -9.41
C THR A 441 -24.10 -5.26 -7.97
N ILE A 442 -24.53 -6.10 -7.05
CA ILE A 442 -24.76 -5.73 -5.64
C ILE A 442 -23.77 -6.50 -4.76
N ALA A 443 -22.78 -5.80 -4.22
CA ALA A 443 -21.71 -6.37 -3.42
C ALA A 443 -22.22 -7.08 -2.16
N SER A 444 -23.16 -6.48 -1.44
CA SER A 444 -23.72 -7.06 -0.20
C SER A 444 -24.38 -8.42 -0.40
N SER A 445 -25.00 -8.63 -1.56
CA SER A 445 -25.61 -9.92 -1.93
C SER A 445 -24.67 -10.82 -2.74
N GLN A 446 -23.54 -10.31 -3.21
CA GLN A 446 -22.59 -10.96 -4.12
C GLN A 446 -23.27 -11.53 -5.37
N ALA A 447 -24.20 -10.78 -5.91
CA ALA A 447 -25.09 -11.22 -6.98
C ALA A 447 -25.34 -10.10 -8.00
N LYS A 448 -25.81 -10.53 -9.18
CA LYS A 448 -26.20 -9.66 -10.29
C LYS A 448 -27.70 -9.71 -10.49
N PHE A 449 -28.29 -8.56 -10.81
CA PHE A 449 -29.72 -8.39 -11.02
C PHE A 449 -29.95 -7.61 -12.32
N LYS A 450 -31.00 -7.92 -13.06
CA LYS A 450 -31.42 -7.17 -14.24
C LYS A 450 -32.69 -6.39 -13.93
N VAL A 451 -32.71 -5.10 -14.19
CA VAL A 451 -33.91 -4.28 -14.01
C VAL A 451 -35.01 -4.75 -14.98
N THR A 452 -36.16 -5.12 -14.42
CA THR A 452 -37.33 -5.61 -15.17
C THR A 452 -38.41 -4.56 -15.27
N SER A 453 -38.48 -3.65 -14.29
CA SER A 453 -39.34 -2.47 -14.30
C SER A 453 -38.61 -1.30 -13.64
N ALA A 454 -38.62 -0.14 -14.29
CA ALA A 454 -38.13 1.13 -13.79
C ALA A 454 -39.26 2.03 -13.25
N ASP A 455 -40.39 1.44 -12.84
CA ASP A 455 -41.46 2.17 -12.19
C ASP A 455 -40.97 2.81 -10.89
N SER A 456 -41.14 4.11 -10.75
CA SER A 456 -40.60 4.89 -9.61
C SER A 456 -41.19 4.47 -8.27
N LYS A 457 -42.41 3.95 -8.23
CA LYS A 457 -43.07 3.50 -7.00
C LYS A 457 -42.78 2.03 -6.67
N ASN A 458 -42.60 1.20 -7.70
CA ASN A 458 -42.46 -0.24 -7.55
C ASN A 458 -41.43 -0.84 -8.53
N PRO A 459 -40.17 -0.41 -8.47
CA PRO A 459 -39.14 -0.94 -9.38
C PRO A 459 -38.87 -2.43 -9.08
N THR A 460 -38.64 -3.20 -10.13
CA THR A 460 -38.43 -4.63 -10.00
C THR A 460 -37.18 -5.10 -10.72
N VAL A 461 -36.61 -6.19 -10.19
CA VAL A 461 -35.43 -6.84 -10.78
C VAL A 461 -35.60 -8.35 -10.87
N GLU A 462 -34.91 -8.94 -11.81
CA GLU A 462 -34.69 -10.37 -11.94
C GLU A 462 -33.30 -10.74 -11.39
N TYR A 463 -33.19 -11.77 -10.58
CA TYR A 463 -31.92 -12.31 -10.12
C TYR A 463 -31.25 -13.05 -11.28
N THR A 464 -30.10 -12.58 -11.79
CA THR A 464 -29.49 -13.09 -13.03
C THR A 464 -28.26 -13.97 -12.81
N GLY A 465 -27.61 -13.88 -11.67
CA GLY A 465 -26.42 -14.69 -11.40
C GLY A 465 -25.63 -14.25 -10.18
N LEU A 466 -24.47 -14.83 -10.03
CA LEU A 466 -23.53 -14.57 -8.94
C LEU A 466 -22.29 -13.83 -9.44
N THR A 467 -21.71 -13.01 -8.61
CA THR A 467 -20.35 -12.49 -8.79
C THR A 467 -19.32 -13.63 -8.64
N VAL A 468 -18.03 -13.36 -8.91
CA VAL A 468 -16.96 -14.36 -8.75
C VAL A 468 -16.92 -14.89 -7.30
N SER A 469 -16.98 -13.99 -6.32
CA SER A 469 -17.03 -14.35 -4.88
C SER A 469 -18.32 -15.11 -4.52
N GLY A 470 -19.45 -14.70 -5.06
CA GLY A 470 -20.73 -15.38 -4.86
C GLY A 470 -20.74 -16.83 -5.34
N LYS A 471 -20.03 -17.14 -6.42
CA LYS A 471 -19.91 -18.52 -6.96
C LYS A 471 -19.21 -19.49 -6.00
N LYS A 472 -18.43 -19.00 -5.05
CA LYS A 472 -17.75 -19.82 -4.02
C LYS A 472 -18.67 -20.25 -2.89
N LYS A 473 -19.84 -19.62 -2.72
CA LYS A 473 -20.77 -19.89 -1.61
C LYS A 473 -21.47 -21.25 -1.75
N LYS A 474 -21.56 -21.97 -0.62
CA LYS A 474 -22.31 -23.23 -0.50
C LYS A 474 -23.81 -22.99 -0.24
N THR A 475 -24.15 -21.89 0.40
CA THR A 475 -25.53 -21.52 0.75
C THR A 475 -25.82 -20.11 0.22
N ILE A 476 -26.99 -19.98 -0.45
CA ILE A 476 -27.45 -18.72 -1.03
C ILE A 476 -28.86 -18.41 -0.54
N SER A 477 -29.12 -17.14 -0.24
CA SER A 477 -30.46 -16.63 0.02
C SER A 477 -30.77 -15.54 -1.02
N ILE A 478 -31.79 -15.76 -1.85
CA ILE A 478 -32.28 -14.71 -2.75
C ILE A 478 -33.26 -13.86 -1.94
N PRO A 479 -32.95 -12.55 -1.76
CA PRO A 479 -33.73 -11.67 -0.90
C PRO A 479 -35.04 -11.22 -1.58
N GLU A 480 -35.96 -10.66 -0.80
CA GLU A 480 -37.20 -10.06 -1.32
C GLU A 480 -36.96 -8.71 -1.98
N TYR A 481 -36.03 -7.93 -1.43
CA TYR A 481 -35.62 -6.63 -1.93
C TYR A 481 -34.11 -6.55 -1.97
N VAL A 482 -33.63 -5.71 -2.87
CA VAL A 482 -32.23 -5.28 -2.93
C VAL A 482 -32.20 -3.77 -3.10
N SER A 483 -31.18 -3.13 -2.52
CA SER A 483 -30.98 -1.70 -2.68
C SER A 483 -29.78 -1.46 -3.62
N TYR A 484 -29.95 -0.54 -4.55
CA TYR A 484 -28.90 -0.08 -5.45
C TYR A 484 -29.09 1.42 -5.66
N ASN A 485 -28.06 2.22 -5.36
CA ASN A 485 -28.10 3.67 -5.42
C ASN A 485 -29.33 4.28 -4.74
N GLY A 486 -29.59 3.89 -3.49
CA GLY A 486 -30.73 4.38 -2.71
C GLY A 486 -32.10 3.83 -3.13
N VAL A 487 -32.23 3.25 -4.32
CA VAL A 487 -33.48 2.67 -4.81
C VAL A 487 -33.67 1.26 -4.30
N LYS A 488 -34.83 0.96 -3.75
CA LYS A 488 -35.22 -0.37 -3.26
C LYS A 488 -35.98 -1.13 -4.34
N TYR A 489 -35.33 -2.09 -4.97
CA TYR A 489 -35.91 -2.94 -6.00
C TYR A 489 -36.49 -4.22 -5.41
N ARG A 490 -37.69 -4.57 -5.85
CA ARG A 490 -38.30 -5.87 -5.50
C ARG A 490 -37.78 -6.96 -6.44
N VAL A 491 -37.24 -8.05 -5.88
CA VAL A 491 -36.78 -9.19 -6.66
C VAL A 491 -37.98 -10.09 -6.99
N THR A 492 -38.34 -10.22 -8.27
CA THR A 492 -39.59 -10.86 -8.69
C THR A 492 -39.40 -12.16 -9.46
N SER A 493 -38.19 -12.41 -9.97
CA SER A 493 -37.89 -13.64 -10.71
C SER A 493 -36.43 -14.08 -10.58
N VAL A 494 -36.20 -15.35 -10.88
CA VAL A 494 -34.88 -15.94 -11.09
C VAL A 494 -34.73 -16.24 -12.57
N SER A 495 -33.68 -15.75 -13.19
CA SER A 495 -33.46 -15.85 -14.63
C SER A 495 -33.24 -17.32 -15.10
N ALA A 496 -33.35 -17.51 -16.40
CA ALA A 496 -32.97 -18.77 -17.03
C ALA A 496 -31.45 -19.00 -16.84
N LYS A 497 -31.06 -20.26 -16.60
CA LYS A 497 -29.68 -20.73 -16.45
C LYS A 497 -28.88 -20.06 -15.30
N CYS A 498 -29.50 -19.30 -14.41
CA CYS A 498 -28.90 -18.46 -13.37
C CYS A 498 -27.82 -19.16 -12.53
N PHE A 499 -28.08 -20.40 -12.09
CA PHE A 499 -27.15 -21.24 -11.33
C PHE A 499 -26.69 -22.49 -12.10
N LYS A 500 -26.92 -22.54 -13.41
CA LYS A 500 -26.62 -23.74 -14.20
C LYS A 500 -25.17 -24.20 -13.97
N ASN A 501 -25.01 -25.51 -13.71
CA ASN A 501 -23.73 -26.18 -13.44
C ASN A 501 -22.93 -25.66 -12.22
N ASN A 502 -23.57 -24.95 -11.30
CA ASN A 502 -22.90 -24.55 -10.05
C ASN A 502 -22.67 -25.78 -9.15
N LYS A 503 -21.43 -26.28 -9.12
CA LYS A 503 -21.02 -27.44 -8.33
C LYS A 503 -20.75 -27.12 -6.86
N LYS A 504 -20.72 -25.85 -6.43
CA LYS A 504 -20.48 -25.44 -5.04
C LYS A 504 -21.76 -25.30 -4.23
N LEU A 505 -22.90 -24.95 -4.88
CA LEU A 505 -24.16 -24.70 -4.23
C LEU A 505 -24.75 -25.96 -3.61
N THR A 506 -25.03 -25.92 -2.30
CA THR A 506 -25.63 -27.01 -1.55
C THR A 506 -27.04 -26.67 -1.05
N ASN A 507 -27.30 -25.42 -0.70
CA ASN A 507 -28.55 -24.97 -0.15
C ASN A 507 -28.97 -23.62 -0.75
N ILE A 508 -30.27 -23.46 -1.02
CA ILE A 508 -30.81 -22.17 -1.46
C ILE A 508 -32.16 -21.85 -0.83
N LYS A 509 -32.30 -20.59 -0.41
CA LYS A 509 -33.55 -19.98 0.04
C LYS A 509 -33.99 -18.92 -0.98
N ILE A 510 -35.27 -18.98 -1.39
CA ILE A 510 -35.87 -18.07 -2.37
C ILE A 510 -37.00 -17.31 -1.71
N ALA A 511 -36.95 -15.98 -1.75
CA ALA A 511 -37.93 -15.11 -1.08
C ALA A 511 -39.35 -15.25 -1.60
N SER A 512 -40.30 -14.70 -0.85
CA SER A 512 -41.73 -14.78 -1.18
C SER A 512 -42.15 -13.86 -2.33
N SER A 513 -41.36 -12.86 -2.67
CA SER A 513 -41.58 -11.98 -3.82
C SER A 513 -41.37 -12.65 -5.18
N ILE A 514 -40.61 -13.74 -5.21
CA ILE A 514 -40.31 -14.48 -6.45
C ILE A 514 -41.54 -15.17 -6.98
N THR A 515 -41.94 -14.79 -8.17
CA THR A 515 -43.12 -15.35 -8.86
C THR A 515 -42.74 -16.34 -9.96
N LYS A 516 -41.55 -16.24 -10.52
CA LYS A 516 -41.07 -17.05 -11.64
C LYS A 516 -39.67 -17.58 -11.41
N MET A 517 -39.49 -18.86 -11.62
CA MET A 517 -38.17 -19.50 -11.71
C MET A 517 -37.91 -19.85 -13.18
N GLY A 518 -36.82 -19.34 -13.73
CA GLY A 518 -36.48 -19.45 -15.16
C GLY A 518 -36.16 -20.89 -15.59
N ASN A 519 -36.10 -21.11 -16.91
CA ASN A 519 -35.71 -22.39 -17.48
C ASN A 519 -34.25 -22.73 -17.11
N SER A 520 -34.03 -24.00 -16.75
CA SER A 520 -32.69 -24.51 -16.40
C SER A 520 -32.00 -23.73 -15.25
N ALA A 521 -32.75 -23.01 -14.40
CA ALA A 521 -32.22 -22.13 -13.37
C ALA A 521 -31.17 -22.81 -12.47
N PHE A 522 -31.39 -24.09 -12.11
CA PHE A 522 -30.46 -24.89 -11.30
C PHE A 522 -30.01 -26.18 -12.02
N GLU A 523 -30.16 -26.25 -13.33
CA GLU A 523 -29.74 -27.44 -14.10
C GLU A 523 -28.24 -27.74 -13.85
N GLY A 524 -27.92 -28.99 -13.49
CA GLY A 524 -26.55 -29.45 -13.27
C GLY A 524 -25.94 -29.00 -11.91
N CYS A 525 -26.72 -28.45 -10.99
CA CYS A 525 -26.27 -28.22 -9.62
C CYS A 525 -26.16 -29.55 -8.84
N ILE A 526 -25.15 -30.35 -9.15
CA ILE A 526 -25.02 -31.75 -8.71
C ILE A 526 -24.94 -31.90 -7.19
N ASN A 527 -24.45 -30.87 -6.46
CA ASN A 527 -24.32 -30.89 -5.01
C ASN A 527 -25.47 -30.20 -4.26
N LEU A 528 -26.47 -29.67 -4.96
CA LEU A 528 -27.61 -29.02 -4.35
C LEU A 528 -28.47 -30.05 -3.58
N LYS A 529 -28.58 -29.84 -2.25
CA LYS A 529 -29.30 -30.75 -1.32
C LYS A 529 -30.69 -30.25 -0.96
N THR A 530 -30.81 -28.94 -0.68
CA THR A 530 -32.05 -28.34 -0.23
C THR A 530 -32.43 -27.08 -0.99
N VAL A 531 -33.69 -26.95 -1.35
CA VAL A 531 -34.30 -25.77 -1.95
C VAL A 531 -35.53 -25.38 -1.17
N THR A 532 -35.62 -24.14 -0.72
CA THR A 532 -36.83 -23.61 -0.08
C THR A 532 -37.33 -22.41 -0.88
N VAL A 533 -38.55 -22.49 -1.36
CA VAL A 533 -39.19 -21.43 -2.16
C VAL A 533 -40.33 -20.80 -1.36
N GLY A 534 -40.36 -19.47 -1.37
CA GLY A 534 -41.35 -18.67 -0.65
C GLY A 534 -42.77 -18.76 -1.22
N LYS A 535 -43.68 -17.96 -0.64
CA LYS A 535 -45.16 -18.06 -0.87
C LYS A 535 -45.60 -17.51 -2.25
N GLY A 536 -44.78 -16.79 -2.99
CA GLY A 536 -45.16 -16.07 -4.23
C GLY A 536 -45.05 -16.87 -5.52
N LEU A 537 -44.31 -17.99 -5.52
CA LEU A 537 -43.98 -18.71 -6.75
C LEU A 537 -45.21 -19.17 -7.52
N LYS A 538 -45.29 -18.78 -8.80
CA LYS A 538 -46.34 -19.15 -9.74
C LYS A 538 -45.86 -20.15 -10.78
N THR A 539 -44.59 -20.10 -11.19
CA THR A 539 -44.07 -20.96 -12.26
C THR A 539 -42.66 -21.48 -11.97
N ILE A 540 -42.45 -22.76 -12.26
CA ILE A 540 -41.12 -23.41 -12.31
C ILE A 540 -40.83 -23.74 -13.77
N GLY A 541 -39.70 -23.25 -14.28
CA GLY A 541 -39.30 -23.37 -15.68
C GLY A 541 -38.96 -24.81 -16.11
N LYS A 542 -38.84 -25.01 -17.43
CA LYS A 542 -38.36 -26.27 -18.05
C LYS A 542 -36.94 -26.56 -17.53
N ASN A 543 -36.65 -27.85 -17.24
CA ASN A 543 -35.32 -28.29 -16.75
C ASN A 543 -34.85 -27.62 -15.46
N ALA A 544 -35.69 -26.95 -14.68
CA ALA A 544 -35.25 -26.06 -13.58
C ALA A 544 -34.27 -26.74 -12.60
N PHE A 545 -34.49 -28.01 -12.25
CA PHE A 545 -33.63 -28.81 -11.35
C PHE A 545 -33.09 -30.07 -12.04
N LYS A 546 -33.06 -30.11 -13.36
CA LYS A 546 -32.52 -31.26 -14.10
C LYS A 546 -31.07 -31.51 -13.68
N ASN A 547 -30.74 -32.79 -13.45
CA ASN A 547 -29.42 -33.25 -13.00
C ASN A 547 -28.98 -32.74 -11.61
N CYS A 548 -29.90 -32.29 -10.75
CA CYS A 548 -29.60 -32.03 -9.34
C CYS A 548 -29.54 -33.36 -8.56
N LYS A 549 -28.51 -34.17 -8.80
CA LYS A 549 -28.40 -35.58 -8.34
C LYS A 549 -28.46 -35.76 -6.83
N LYS A 550 -28.08 -34.72 -6.04
CA LYS A 550 -28.11 -34.76 -4.56
C LYS A 550 -29.33 -34.05 -3.95
N LEU A 551 -30.32 -33.60 -4.73
CA LEU A 551 -31.49 -32.88 -4.20
C LEU A 551 -32.36 -33.80 -3.35
N GLN A 552 -32.30 -33.58 -2.04
CA GLN A 552 -33.03 -34.38 -1.04
C GLN A 552 -34.38 -33.76 -0.64
N LYS A 553 -34.45 -32.41 -0.66
CA LYS A 553 -35.63 -31.68 -0.21
C LYS A 553 -35.90 -30.45 -1.08
N LEU A 554 -37.11 -30.40 -1.65
CA LEU A 554 -37.65 -29.22 -2.31
C LEU A 554 -38.91 -28.77 -1.54
N THR A 555 -38.83 -27.64 -0.85
CA THR A 555 -39.98 -27.08 -0.11
C THR A 555 -40.58 -25.94 -0.93
N VAL A 556 -41.80 -26.08 -1.37
CA VAL A 556 -42.58 -25.05 -2.09
C VAL A 556 -43.68 -24.54 -1.15
N LYS A 557 -43.46 -23.36 -0.54
CA LYS A 557 -44.42 -22.74 0.38
C LYS A 557 -45.60 -22.05 -0.34
N SER A 558 -45.50 -21.90 -1.65
CA SER A 558 -46.53 -21.23 -2.46
C SER A 558 -47.81 -22.05 -2.56
N THR A 559 -48.93 -21.37 -2.40
CA THR A 559 -50.26 -21.87 -2.75
C THR A 559 -50.71 -21.44 -4.15
N LYS A 560 -49.88 -20.66 -4.85
CA LYS A 560 -50.17 -19.99 -6.12
C LYS A 560 -49.46 -20.65 -7.32
N LEU A 561 -48.79 -21.81 -7.13
CA LEU A 561 -48.08 -22.50 -8.22
C LEU A 561 -49.06 -22.97 -9.28
N LYS A 562 -48.87 -22.48 -10.51
CA LYS A 562 -49.74 -22.76 -11.67
C LYS A 562 -49.11 -23.74 -12.65
N SER A 563 -47.79 -23.76 -12.76
CA SER A 563 -47.10 -24.60 -13.74
C SER A 563 -45.73 -25.08 -13.31
N VAL A 564 -45.39 -26.29 -13.72
CA VAL A 564 -44.07 -26.90 -13.60
C VAL A 564 -43.65 -27.37 -14.99
N GLY A 565 -42.51 -26.88 -15.47
CA GLY A 565 -42.01 -27.11 -16.81
C GLY A 565 -41.62 -28.56 -17.09
N LYS A 566 -41.57 -28.94 -18.37
CA LYS A 566 -41.16 -30.29 -18.82
C LYS A 566 -39.74 -30.58 -18.27
N LEU A 567 -39.50 -31.80 -17.82
CA LEU A 567 -38.22 -32.30 -17.32
C LEU A 567 -37.61 -31.50 -16.14
N ALA A 568 -38.43 -30.69 -15.44
CA ALA A 568 -37.97 -29.86 -14.33
C ALA A 568 -37.29 -30.66 -13.21
N LEU A 569 -37.61 -31.93 -13.05
CA LEU A 569 -37.08 -32.83 -12.02
C LEU A 569 -36.33 -34.04 -12.61
N LYS A 570 -35.89 -33.98 -13.89
CA LYS A 570 -35.17 -35.10 -14.52
C LYS A 570 -33.83 -35.33 -13.80
N ASN A 571 -33.58 -36.58 -13.42
CA ASN A 571 -32.35 -37.01 -12.73
C ASN A 571 -32.09 -36.31 -11.37
N VAL A 572 -33.14 -35.92 -10.65
CA VAL A 572 -33.01 -35.56 -9.23
C VAL A 572 -32.86 -36.83 -8.39
N ASN A 573 -32.42 -36.67 -7.13
CA ASN A 573 -32.28 -37.80 -6.20
C ASN A 573 -33.58 -38.60 -6.10
N ALA A 574 -33.50 -39.93 -6.21
CA ALA A 574 -34.65 -40.82 -6.13
C ALA A 574 -35.37 -40.75 -4.77
N LYS A 575 -34.68 -40.37 -3.70
CA LYS A 575 -35.22 -40.18 -2.35
C LYS A 575 -35.68 -38.74 -2.07
N CYS A 576 -35.75 -37.88 -3.09
CA CYS A 576 -36.15 -36.48 -2.93
C CYS A 576 -37.58 -36.36 -2.38
N LYS A 577 -37.75 -35.53 -1.35
CA LYS A 577 -39.08 -35.19 -0.79
C LYS A 577 -39.46 -33.79 -1.25
N ILE A 578 -40.62 -33.66 -1.90
CA ILE A 578 -41.19 -32.36 -2.31
C ILE A 578 -42.27 -31.99 -1.31
N LYS A 579 -41.95 -31.02 -0.42
CA LYS A 579 -42.93 -30.51 0.55
C LYS A 579 -43.75 -29.38 -0.06
N VAL A 580 -45.07 -29.47 0.10
CA VAL A 580 -46.01 -28.46 -0.44
C VAL A 580 -47.07 -28.13 0.62
N PRO A 581 -47.81 -27.00 0.53
CA PRO A 581 -48.88 -26.69 1.47
C PRO A 581 -49.95 -27.78 1.52
N ALA A 582 -50.40 -28.15 2.72
CA ALA A 582 -51.34 -29.23 2.94
C ALA A 582 -52.59 -29.13 2.04
N LYS A 583 -53.14 -27.91 1.93
CA LYS A 583 -54.32 -27.62 1.09
C LYS A 583 -54.08 -27.81 -0.42
N LYS A 584 -52.85 -27.96 -0.87
CA LYS A 584 -52.45 -28.05 -2.29
C LYS A 584 -51.85 -29.40 -2.69
N VAL A 585 -51.70 -30.35 -1.79
CA VAL A 585 -51.05 -31.65 -2.06
C VAL A 585 -51.67 -32.36 -3.27
N LYS A 586 -52.98 -32.49 -3.33
CA LYS A 586 -53.70 -33.17 -4.45
C LYS A 586 -53.47 -32.45 -5.78
N ALA A 587 -53.60 -31.13 -5.79
CA ALA A 587 -53.41 -30.32 -7.00
C ALA A 587 -51.92 -30.33 -7.47
N TYR A 588 -50.96 -30.27 -6.54
CA TYR A 588 -49.56 -30.22 -6.90
C TYR A 588 -48.99 -31.59 -7.28
N LYS A 589 -49.59 -32.69 -6.77
CA LYS A 589 -49.31 -34.02 -7.33
C LYS A 589 -49.56 -34.06 -8.84
N LYS A 590 -50.68 -33.42 -9.33
CA LYS A 590 -50.97 -33.28 -10.76
C LYS A 590 -49.89 -32.42 -11.50
N LEU A 591 -49.50 -31.27 -10.93
CA LEU A 591 -48.52 -30.37 -11.54
C LEU A 591 -47.14 -31.00 -11.68
N PHE A 592 -46.71 -31.79 -10.70
CA PHE A 592 -45.41 -32.45 -10.71
C PHE A 592 -45.40 -33.79 -11.46
N LYS A 593 -46.58 -34.35 -11.82
CA LYS A 593 -46.68 -35.61 -12.58
C LYS A 593 -45.99 -35.50 -13.94
N GLY A 594 -45.10 -36.43 -14.25
CA GLY A 594 -44.45 -36.50 -15.56
C GLY A 594 -43.37 -35.40 -15.79
N LYS A 595 -42.80 -34.83 -14.74
CA LYS A 595 -41.74 -33.80 -14.86
C LYS A 595 -40.33 -34.39 -14.85
N GLY A 596 -40.17 -35.70 -15.11
CA GLY A 596 -38.90 -36.39 -15.29
C GLY A 596 -38.30 -37.02 -14.03
N GLN A 597 -38.98 -36.91 -12.90
CA GLN A 597 -38.57 -37.57 -11.65
C GLN A 597 -38.92 -39.07 -11.66
N LYS A 598 -38.19 -39.85 -10.85
CA LYS A 598 -38.52 -41.27 -10.56
C LYS A 598 -39.78 -41.35 -9.72
N ALA A 599 -40.50 -42.50 -9.82
CA ALA A 599 -41.74 -42.76 -9.06
C ALA A 599 -41.54 -42.68 -7.52
N SER A 600 -40.33 -42.94 -7.06
CA SER A 600 -39.95 -42.87 -5.63
C SER A 600 -39.88 -41.43 -5.06
N VAL A 601 -39.89 -40.39 -5.89
CA VAL A 601 -39.93 -38.98 -5.43
C VAL A 601 -41.31 -38.68 -4.87
N LYS A 602 -41.39 -38.43 -3.55
CA LYS A 602 -42.67 -38.25 -2.85
C LYS A 602 -43.03 -36.77 -2.73
N ILE A 603 -44.32 -36.45 -2.97
CA ILE A 603 -44.92 -35.13 -2.72
C ILE A 603 -45.75 -35.22 -1.46
N THR A 604 -45.40 -34.46 -0.43
CA THR A 604 -45.98 -34.53 0.93
C THR A 604 -46.41 -33.14 1.41
N LYS A 605 -47.14 -33.12 2.52
CA LYS A 605 -47.44 -31.90 3.28
C LYS A 605 -46.22 -31.41 4.07
#